data_e5d494eabb9dde3296568999d8700339
#
_entry.id   e5d494eabb9dde3296568999d8700339
#
_cell.length_a   1.000
_cell.length_b   1.000
_cell.length_c   1.000
_cell.angle_alpha   90.00
_cell.angle_beta   90.00
_cell.angle_gamma   90.00
#
_symmetry.space_group_name_H-M   'P 1'
#
loop_
_entity.id
_entity.type
_entity.pdbx_description
1 polymer ?
#
loop_
_entity_poly.entity_id
_entity_poly.type
_entity_poly.pdbx_seq_one_letter_code
_entity_poly.pdbx_strand_id
1 'polypeptide(L)'
;DEIDAVFAHNDDNAIGALQAIKAAGLKPGEDIKIYSMDGQKDALQAIIDGDMELSVLCQPRFGDSVLAIIDQLEAGEEVPAFVKNEGKLYTIENAEDCLDEAY
;
A
#
# COMPACT_ATOMS: atom_id res chain seq x y z
N ASP A 1 -17.74 -19.33 1.45
CA ASP A 1 -17.34 -20.58 0.79
C ASP A 1 -17.09 -20.44 -0.72
N GLU A 2 -17.08 -19.22 -1.26
CA GLU A 2 -16.85 -18.96 -2.68
C GLU A 2 -15.81 -17.85 -2.88
N ILE A 3 -15.27 -17.29 -1.80
CA ILE A 3 -14.27 -16.23 -1.84
C ILE A 3 -12.98 -16.73 -1.20
N ASP A 4 -11.93 -16.87 -1.99
CA ASP A 4 -10.60 -17.27 -1.53
C ASP A 4 -9.67 -16.07 -1.32
N ALA A 5 -9.93 -14.96 -2.02
CA ALA A 5 -9.11 -13.76 -1.96
C ALA A 5 -9.92 -12.49 -2.17
N VAL A 6 -9.45 -11.41 -1.56
CA VAL A 6 -9.93 -10.03 -1.72
C VAL A 6 -8.77 -9.20 -2.23
N PHE A 7 -9.00 -8.48 -3.34
CA PHE A 7 -8.15 -7.38 -3.76
C PHE A 7 -8.88 -6.06 -3.48
N ALA A 8 -8.36 -5.29 -2.54
CA ALA A 8 -8.87 -3.98 -2.21
C ALA A 8 -8.08 -2.89 -2.95
N HIS A 9 -8.78 -1.87 -3.43
CA HIS A 9 -8.15 -0.78 -4.19
C HIS A 9 -7.42 0.22 -3.31
N ASN A 10 -7.53 0.10 -1.98
CA ASN A 10 -6.75 0.83 -1.00
C ASN A 10 -6.69 0.07 0.34
N ASP A 11 -5.80 0.50 1.22
CA ASP A 11 -5.58 -0.16 2.51
C ASP A 11 -6.77 0.01 3.47
N ASP A 12 -7.45 1.16 3.49
CA ASP A 12 -8.63 1.36 4.35
C ASP A 12 -9.76 0.35 4.03
N ASN A 13 -10.00 0.10 2.73
CA ASN A 13 -10.97 -0.91 2.31
C ASN A 13 -10.51 -2.32 2.67
N ALA A 14 -9.20 -2.61 2.59
CA ALA A 14 -8.63 -3.88 3.01
C ALA A 14 -8.83 -4.13 4.50
N ILE A 15 -8.55 -3.12 5.34
CA ILE A 15 -8.77 -3.19 6.79
C ILE A 15 -10.26 -3.38 7.11
N GLY A 16 -11.15 -2.71 6.38
CA GLY A 16 -12.59 -2.93 6.50
C GLY A 16 -13.02 -4.36 6.16
N ALA A 17 -12.49 -4.92 5.07
CA ALA A 17 -12.73 -6.30 4.67
C ALA A 17 -12.19 -7.30 5.70
N LEU A 18 -10.98 -7.07 6.21
CA LEU A 18 -10.35 -7.85 7.28
C LEU A 18 -11.26 -7.94 8.51
N GLN A 19 -11.82 -6.81 8.95
CA GLN A 19 -12.74 -6.78 10.08
C GLN A 19 -14.02 -7.58 9.81
N ALA A 20 -14.57 -7.48 8.60
CA ALA A 20 -15.76 -8.24 8.20
C ALA A 20 -15.50 -9.75 8.16
N ILE A 21 -14.34 -10.17 7.68
CA ILE A 21 -13.90 -11.57 7.67
C ILE A 21 -13.80 -12.11 9.11
N LYS A 22 -13.16 -11.36 10.02
CA LYS A 22 -13.09 -11.71 11.44
C LYS A 22 -14.48 -11.79 12.08
N ALA A 23 -15.38 -10.86 11.78
CA ALA A 23 -16.75 -10.85 12.29
C ALA A 23 -17.58 -12.04 11.79
N ALA A 24 -17.28 -12.56 10.60
CA ALA A 24 -17.88 -13.79 10.07
C ALA A 24 -17.30 -15.09 10.70
N GLY A 25 -16.35 -14.97 11.61
CA GLY A 25 -15.70 -16.12 12.26
C GLY A 25 -14.64 -16.82 11.41
N LEU A 26 -14.20 -16.15 10.34
CA LEU A 26 -13.12 -16.59 9.46
C LEU A 26 -11.80 -15.92 9.84
N LYS A 27 -10.69 -16.48 9.37
CA LYS A 27 -9.35 -15.98 9.62
C LYS A 27 -8.82 -15.29 8.36
N PRO A 28 -8.66 -13.94 8.38
CA PRO A 28 -7.95 -13.25 7.30
C PRO A 28 -6.52 -13.78 7.20
N GLY A 29 -5.97 -13.80 6.00
CA GLY A 29 -4.64 -14.35 5.74
C GLY A 29 -4.55 -15.88 5.67
N GLU A 30 -5.46 -16.61 6.35
CA GLU A 30 -5.56 -18.06 6.28
C GLU A 30 -6.72 -18.52 5.37
N ASP A 31 -7.95 -18.19 5.76
CA ASP A 31 -9.15 -18.62 5.04
C ASP A 31 -9.41 -17.75 3.80
N ILE A 32 -9.13 -16.45 3.90
CA ILE A 32 -9.30 -15.47 2.81
C ILE A 32 -8.05 -14.60 2.74
N LYS A 33 -7.38 -14.61 1.59
CA LYS A 33 -6.18 -13.80 1.33
C LYS A 33 -6.56 -12.36 1.03
N ILE A 34 -5.84 -11.38 1.55
CA ILE A 34 -6.10 -9.96 1.35
C ILE A 34 -4.89 -9.28 0.71
N TYR A 35 -5.14 -8.56 -0.37
CA TYR A 35 -4.16 -7.80 -1.14
C TYR A 35 -4.66 -6.37 -1.29
N SER A 36 -3.77 -5.38 -1.16
CA SER A 36 -4.17 -3.97 -1.26
C SER A 36 -3.07 -3.08 -1.82
N MET A 37 -3.33 -1.78 -1.79
CA MET A 37 -2.38 -0.73 -2.14
C MET A 37 -2.60 0.49 -1.26
N ASP A 38 -1.59 1.24 -1.09
CA ASP A 38 -1.24 2.52 -0.52
C ASP A 38 0.04 2.41 0.32
N GLY A 39 0.21 1.36 1.12
CA GLY A 39 1.35 1.19 2.02
C GLY A 39 1.17 1.95 3.33
N GLN A 40 -0.05 2.00 3.84
CA GLN A 40 -0.38 2.63 5.12
C GLN A 40 0.12 1.79 6.29
N LYS A 41 0.36 2.46 7.41
CA LYS A 41 0.89 1.83 8.63
C LYS A 41 0.02 0.69 9.16
N ASP A 42 -1.30 0.86 9.15
CA ASP A 42 -2.24 -0.15 9.63
C ASP A 42 -2.25 -1.41 8.74
N ALA A 43 -2.05 -1.24 7.41
CA ALA A 43 -1.92 -2.36 6.49
C ALA A 43 -0.60 -3.11 6.70
N LEU A 44 0.52 -2.40 6.90
CA LEU A 44 1.79 -3.03 7.23
C LEU A 44 1.69 -3.81 8.55
N GLN A 45 1.01 -3.27 9.56
CA GLN A 45 0.78 -3.99 10.80
C GLN A 45 -0.05 -5.25 10.57
N ALA A 46 -1.10 -5.18 9.75
CA ALA A 46 -1.92 -6.35 9.41
C ALA A 46 -1.13 -7.42 8.63
N ILE A 47 -0.14 -7.02 7.81
CA ILE A 47 0.79 -7.95 7.15
C ILE A 47 1.70 -8.62 8.18
N ILE A 48 2.25 -7.87 9.14
CA ILE A 48 3.09 -8.39 10.23
C ILE A 48 2.31 -9.38 11.08
N ASP A 49 1.04 -9.08 11.37
CA ASP A 49 0.14 -9.93 12.15
C ASP A 49 -0.30 -11.20 11.37
N GLY A 50 -0.03 -11.27 10.07
CA GLY A 50 -0.41 -12.39 9.19
C GLY A 50 -1.85 -12.33 8.69
N ASP A 51 -2.53 -11.22 8.89
CA ASP A 51 -3.92 -11.00 8.47
C ASP A 51 -4.05 -10.55 6.99
N MET A 52 -2.95 -10.02 6.41
CA MET A 52 -2.86 -9.58 5.00
C MET A 52 -1.60 -10.14 4.34
N GLU A 53 -1.66 -10.34 3.02
CA GLU A 53 -0.52 -10.86 2.24
C GLU A 53 0.45 -9.75 1.82
N LEU A 54 -0.09 -8.64 1.31
CA LEU A 54 0.71 -7.52 0.81
C LEU A 54 -0.09 -6.23 0.68
N SER A 55 0.66 -5.12 0.67
CA SER A 55 0.23 -3.82 0.16
C SER A 55 1.27 -3.24 -0.80
N VAL A 56 0.83 -2.57 -1.85
CA VAL A 56 1.71 -1.88 -2.81
C VAL A 56 1.73 -0.40 -2.48
N LEU A 57 2.92 0.16 -2.27
CA LEU A 57 3.06 1.59 -1.97
C LEU A 57 2.47 2.46 -3.09
N CYS A 58 1.51 3.30 -2.74
CA CYS A 58 1.11 4.47 -3.50
C CYS A 58 1.67 5.70 -2.79
N GLN A 59 2.86 6.16 -3.19
CA GLN A 59 3.61 7.20 -2.48
C GLN A 59 2.86 8.53 -2.45
N PRO A 60 2.42 9.03 -1.28
CA PRO A 60 1.76 10.33 -1.16
C PRO A 60 2.75 11.50 -1.03
N ARG A 61 4.02 11.20 -0.71
CA ARG A 61 5.07 12.21 -0.45
C ARG A 61 5.88 12.47 -1.71
N PHE A 62 5.28 13.15 -2.70
CA PHE A 62 5.93 13.49 -3.97
C PHE A 62 6.15 15.00 -4.15
N GLY A 63 6.02 15.80 -3.07
CA GLY A 63 6.19 17.25 -3.12
C GLY A 63 7.54 17.69 -3.66
N ASP A 64 8.62 17.08 -3.20
CA ASP A 64 9.99 17.41 -3.64
C ASP A 64 10.17 17.15 -5.14
N SER A 65 9.62 16.05 -5.64
CA SER A 65 9.66 15.73 -7.09
C SER A 65 8.90 16.74 -7.91
N VAL A 66 7.74 17.20 -7.42
CA VAL A 66 6.92 18.22 -8.09
C VAL A 66 7.65 19.56 -8.10
N LEU A 67 8.24 19.98 -6.98
CA LEU A 67 9.01 21.22 -6.90
C LEU A 67 10.21 21.19 -7.85
N ALA A 68 10.96 20.09 -7.91
CA ALA A 68 12.09 19.95 -8.83
C ALA A 68 11.66 20.07 -10.30
N ILE A 69 10.48 19.54 -10.67
CA ILE A 69 9.95 19.69 -12.03
C ILE A 69 9.54 21.13 -12.32
N ILE A 70 8.96 21.84 -11.34
CA ILE A 70 8.60 23.25 -11.48
C ILE A 70 9.86 24.09 -11.71
N ASP A 71 10.91 23.87 -10.92
CA ASP A 71 12.18 24.59 -11.05
C ASP A 71 12.81 24.37 -12.45
N GLN A 72 12.76 23.15 -12.99
CA GLN A 72 13.22 22.85 -14.35
C GLN A 72 12.40 23.58 -15.40
N LEU A 73 11.07 23.60 -15.28
CA LEU A 73 10.19 24.32 -16.20
C LEU A 73 10.45 25.83 -16.16
N GLU A 74 10.64 26.42 -14.98
CA GLU A 74 10.98 27.84 -14.82
C GLU A 74 12.35 28.17 -15.42
N ALA A 75 13.29 27.23 -15.37
CA ALA A 75 14.60 27.37 -16.03
C ALA A 75 14.52 27.20 -17.56
N GLY A 76 13.35 26.88 -18.12
CA GLY A 76 13.16 26.65 -19.55
C GLY A 76 13.71 25.32 -20.05
N GLU A 77 13.89 24.35 -19.15
CA GLU A 77 14.34 23.00 -19.45
C GLU A 77 13.18 22.12 -19.96
N GLU A 78 13.50 21.12 -20.77
CA GLU A 78 12.53 20.10 -21.17
C GLU A 78 12.34 19.11 -20.03
N VAL A 79 11.09 18.87 -19.64
CA VAL A 79 10.73 17.86 -18.63
C VAL A 79 10.02 16.68 -19.29
N PRO A 80 10.20 15.46 -18.77
CA PRO A 80 9.49 14.29 -19.28
C PRO A 80 7.96 14.45 -19.11
N ALA A 81 7.19 13.98 -20.09
CA ALA A 81 5.72 13.96 -20.00
C ALA A 81 5.21 13.03 -18.90
N PHE A 82 6.04 12.11 -18.42
CA PHE A 82 5.75 11.16 -17.36
C PHE A 82 6.97 11.00 -16.44
N VAL A 83 6.75 11.23 -15.15
CA VAL A 83 7.75 10.99 -14.10
C VAL A 83 7.22 9.88 -13.20
N LYS A 84 7.91 8.75 -13.20
CA LYS A 84 7.53 7.60 -12.39
C LYS A 84 7.98 7.80 -10.94
N ASN A 85 7.05 7.73 -10.00
CA ASN A 85 7.38 7.57 -8.59
C ASN A 85 7.86 6.15 -8.33
N GLU A 86 8.80 5.99 -7.41
CA GLU A 86 9.22 4.67 -6.97
C GLU A 86 8.09 3.98 -6.20
N GLY A 87 7.78 2.76 -6.60
CA GLY A 87 6.87 1.89 -5.90
C GLY A 87 7.63 0.93 -4.98
N LYS A 88 6.96 0.44 -3.94
CA LYS A 88 7.49 -0.59 -3.04
C LYS A 88 6.41 -1.62 -2.78
N LEU A 89 6.78 -2.88 -2.74
CA LEU A 89 5.89 -3.96 -2.34
C LEU A 89 6.18 -4.29 -0.88
N TYR A 90 5.16 -4.21 -0.04
CA TYR A 90 5.23 -4.62 1.35
C TYR A 90 4.65 -6.02 1.51
N THR A 91 5.42 -6.91 2.08
CA THR A 91 5.08 -8.30 2.40
C THR A 91 5.61 -8.63 3.79
N ILE A 92 5.32 -9.82 4.29
CA ILE A 92 5.83 -10.29 5.57
C ILE A 92 7.38 -10.25 5.65
N GLU A 93 8.07 -10.27 4.51
CA GLU A 93 9.53 -10.25 4.46
C GLU A 93 10.14 -8.89 4.82
N ASN A 94 9.38 -7.79 4.66
CA ASN A 94 9.92 -6.44 4.82
C ASN A 94 8.99 -5.44 5.54
N ALA A 95 7.77 -5.83 5.88
CA ALA A 95 6.80 -4.91 6.47
C ALA A 95 7.27 -4.36 7.83
N GLU A 96 7.91 -5.18 8.67
CA GLU A 96 8.41 -4.77 9.97
C GLU A 96 9.51 -3.70 9.85
N ASP A 97 10.47 -3.90 8.94
CA ASP A 97 11.56 -2.96 8.70
C ASP A 97 11.07 -1.62 8.10
N CYS A 98 9.91 -1.62 7.45
CA CYS A 98 9.33 -0.46 6.77
C CYS A 98 8.24 0.25 7.58
N LEU A 99 7.86 -0.27 8.74
CA LEU A 99 6.72 0.24 9.52
C LEU A 99 6.88 1.71 9.94
N ASP A 100 8.11 2.14 10.25
CA ASP A 100 8.40 3.51 10.66
C ASP A 100 8.38 4.51 9.47
N GLU A 101 8.55 4.03 8.24
CA GLU A 101 8.49 4.83 7.02
C GLU A 101 7.06 4.97 6.48
N ALA A 102 6.14 4.10 6.88
CA ALA A 102 4.75 4.10 6.47
C ALA A 102 3.99 5.34 6.96
N TYR A 103 2.88 5.67 6.34
CA TYR A 103 2.05 6.84 6.68
C TYR A 103 0.67 6.45 7.19
#